data_65d4eb015169e756f3e77fa1e80b966d
#
_entry.id   65d4eb015169e756f3e77fa1e80b966d
#
_cell.length_a   1.000
_cell.length_b   1.000
_cell.length_c   1.000
_cell.angle_alpha   90.00
_cell.angle_beta   90.00
_cell.angle_gamma   90.00
#
_symmetry.space_group_name_H-M   'P 1'
#
loop_
_entity.id
_entity.type
_entity.pdbx_description
1 polymer ?
#
loop_
_entity_poly.entity_id
_entity_poly.type
_entity_poly.pdbx_seq_one_letter_code
_entity_poly.pdbx_strand_id
1 'polypeptide(L)'
;MATVLKDIRGMTCGGCASNVERALLALDGIESATVDHVAGTAEVEGDFCKMKMTAAVVEAGYQVGAPEPFNWGDKAVWRQSASNTKWCLIGCSIGEFGTLAAYSYYNVGDKIGFDHVYYYPMLILPLINGLITSVLLETGILMKSQMDFSNAFKTAMGMSFIGMLMMEIAMEATDLLFTGGQLGMNYYAIPLMLLVGFLTPWPYNYWRLKKYGKACH
;
A
#
# COMPACT_ATOMS: atom_id res chain seq x y z
N MET A 1 39.76 -9.90 -12.62
CA MET A 1 39.88 -8.48 -12.13
C MET A 1 38.87 -8.27 -11.01
N ALA A 2 39.30 -7.63 -9.90
CA ALA A 2 38.34 -7.29 -8.84
C ALA A 2 37.60 -5.97 -9.18
N THR A 3 36.30 -5.96 -9.12
CA THR A 3 35.46 -4.77 -9.36
C THR A 3 34.49 -4.58 -8.21
N VAL A 4 34.33 -3.34 -7.72
CA VAL A 4 33.39 -3.01 -6.67
C VAL A 4 32.17 -2.32 -7.29
N LEU A 5 31.01 -2.94 -7.15
CA LEU A 5 29.72 -2.31 -7.43
C LEU A 5 29.26 -1.56 -6.17
N LYS A 6 29.04 -0.25 -6.30
CA LYS A 6 28.63 0.62 -5.18
C LYS A 6 27.17 1.04 -5.32
N ASP A 7 26.63 1.54 -4.22
CA ASP A 7 25.28 2.10 -4.16
C ASP A 7 24.17 1.07 -4.49
N ILE A 8 24.32 -0.18 -4.02
CA ILE A 8 23.25 -1.19 -4.07
C ILE A 8 22.26 -0.89 -2.95
N ARG A 9 21.01 -0.68 -3.30
CA ARG A 9 19.95 -0.30 -2.37
C ARG A 9 18.81 -1.31 -2.35
N GLY A 10 18.08 -1.29 -1.22
CA GLY A 10 16.97 -2.23 -0.98
C GLY A 10 17.38 -3.45 -0.18
N MET A 11 18.67 -3.62 0.13
CA MET A 11 19.14 -4.66 1.04
C MET A 11 18.90 -4.22 2.49
N THR A 12 18.12 -4.98 3.24
CA THR A 12 17.76 -4.67 4.64
C THR A 12 18.35 -5.65 5.65
N CYS A 13 18.91 -6.75 5.18
CA CYS A 13 19.48 -7.80 6.05
C CYS A 13 20.48 -8.68 5.27
N GLY A 14 21.20 -9.55 5.97
CA GLY A 14 22.15 -10.51 5.37
C GLY A 14 21.51 -11.47 4.35
N GLY A 15 20.22 -11.80 4.50
CA GLY A 15 19.49 -12.59 3.49
C GLY A 15 19.34 -11.88 2.15
N CYS A 16 19.21 -10.55 2.18
CA CYS A 16 19.21 -9.73 0.98
C CYS A 16 20.57 -9.73 0.29
N ALA A 17 21.66 -9.63 1.07
CA ALA A 17 23.02 -9.73 0.55
C ALA A 17 23.27 -11.07 -0.14
N SER A 18 22.88 -12.19 0.50
CA SER A 18 22.99 -13.52 -0.09
C SER A 18 22.17 -13.71 -1.37
N ASN A 19 21.03 -13.02 -1.52
CA ASN A 19 20.26 -13.04 -2.77
C ASN A 19 21.01 -12.30 -3.89
N VAL A 20 21.62 -11.16 -3.60
CA VAL A 20 22.43 -10.39 -4.56
C VAL A 20 23.69 -11.19 -4.93
N GLU A 21 24.38 -11.79 -3.96
CA GLU A 21 25.54 -12.67 -4.22
C GLU A 21 25.18 -13.80 -5.18
N ARG A 22 24.07 -14.48 -4.93
CA ARG A 22 23.61 -15.58 -5.78
C ARG A 22 23.27 -15.12 -7.20
N ALA A 23 22.65 -13.96 -7.34
CA ALA A 23 22.34 -13.38 -8.65
C ALA A 23 23.61 -12.99 -9.42
N LEU A 24 24.63 -12.51 -8.72
CA LEU A 24 25.91 -12.19 -9.32
C LEU A 24 26.69 -13.44 -9.71
N LEU A 25 26.77 -14.43 -8.82
CA LEU A 25 27.46 -15.71 -9.08
C LEU A 25 26.80 -16.55 -10.19
N ALA A 26 25.54 -16.29 -10.53
CA ALA A 26 24.85 -16.91 -11.66
C ALA A 26 25.30 -16.37 -13.04
N LEU A 27 26.07 -15.29 -13.07
CA LEU A 27 26.60 -14.72 -14.32
C LEU A 27 27.87 -15.43 -14.76
N ASP A 28 27.96 -15.75 -16.05
CA ASP A 28 29.16 -16.31 -16.65
C ASP A 28 30.34 -15.37 -16.49
N GLY A 29 31.45 -15.89 -16.01
CA GLY A 29 32.71 -15.16 -15.84
C GLY A 29 32.92 -14.56 -14.45
N ILE A 30 31.98 -14.72 -13.52
CA ILE A 30 32.18 -14.34 -12.11
C ILE A 30 32.68 -15.54 -11.32
N GLU A 31 33.82 -15.35 -10.64
CA GLU A 31 34.49 -16.37 -9.83
C GLU A 31 34.14 -16.24 -8.35
N SER A 32 34.04 -15.01 -7.86
CA SER A 32 33.62 -14.70 -6.49
C SER A 32 32.78 -13.43 -6.41
N ALA A 33 31.85 -13.38 -5.46
CA ALA A 33 31.07 -12.21 -5.13
C ALA A 33 30.86 -12.13 -3.62
N THR A 34 31.16 -10.99 -3.03
CA THR A 34 30.92 -10.69 -1.61
C THR A 34 30.10 -9.41 -1.49
N VAL A 35 28.96 -9.48 -0.81
CA VAL A 35 28.02 -8.36 -0.70
C VAL A 35 27.87 -7.91 0.74
N ASP A 36 28.10 -6.60 0.95
CA ASP A 36 27.83 -5.94 2.22
C ASP A 36 26.52 -5.15 2.15
N HIS A 37 25.49 -5.61 2.86
CA HIS A 37 24.19 -4.96 2.89
C HIS A 37 24.18 -3.66 3.70
N VAL A 38 25.13 -3.46 4.62
CA VAL A 38 25.26 -2.23 5.43
C VAL A 38 25.93 -1.13 4.61
N ALA A 39 27.02 -1.49 3.92
CA ALA A 39 27.74 -0.57 3.04
C ALA A 39 27.04 -0.36 1.69
N GLY A 40 26.13 -1.25 1.30
CA GLY A 40 25.47 -1.22 -0.01
C GLY A 40 26.44 -1.50 -1.16
N THR A 41 27.43 -2.38 -0.95
CA THR A 41 28.49 -2.68 -1.92
C THR A 41 28.55 -4.17 -2.26
N ALA A 42 28.97 -4.47 -3.48
CA ALA A 42 29.34 -5.82 -3.89
C ALA A 42 30.73 -5.82 -4.50
N GLU A 43 31.62 -6.62 -3.93
CA GLU A 43 32.96 -6.92 -4.47
C GLU A 43 32.87 -8.18 -5.31
N VAL A 44 33.27 -8.09 -6.58
CA VAL A 44 33.13 -9.18 -7.54
C VAL A 44 34.45 -9.38 -8.25
N GLU A 45 34.90 -10.65 -8.33
CA GLU A 45 36.08 -11.06 -9.04
C GLU A 45 35.74 -11.93 -10.24
N GLY A 46 36.48 -11.76 -11.32
CA GLY A 46 36.30 -12.55 -12.55
C GLY A 46 36.50 -11.72 -13.81
N ASP A 47 36.10 -12.29 -14.94
CA ASP A 47 36.08 -11.64 -16.26
C ASP A 47 34.62 -11.44 -16.72
N PHE A 48 34.09 -10.26 -16.48
CA PHE A 48 32.66 -9.97 -16.67
C PHE A 48 32.40 -8.54 -17.15
N CYS A 49 31.20 -8.35 -17.72
CA CYS A 49 30.71 -7.03 -18.12
C CYS A 49 29.95 -6.35 -16.97
N LYS A 50 30.40 -5.16 -16.56
CA LYS A 50 29.78 -4.37 -15.48
C LYS A 50 28.29 -4.11 -15.70
N MET A 51 27.86 -3.98 -16.95
CA MET A 51 26.46 -3.78 -17.32
C MET A 51 25.57 -4.99 -17.00
N LYS A 52 26.11 -6.22 -17.18
CA LYS A 52 25.44 -7.47 -16.82
C LYS A 52 25.28 -7.61 -15.30
N MET A 53 26.27 -7.22 -14.51
CA MET A 53 26.18 -7.19 -13.05
C MET A 53 25.04 -6.28 -12.57
N THR A 54 25.00 -5.05 -13.10
CA THR A 54 23.93 -4.10 -12.74
C THR A 54 22.55 -4.67 -13.11
N ALA A 55 22.41 -5.28 -14.28
CA ALA A 55 21.16 -5.90 -14.71
C ALA A 55 20.75 -7.05 -13.77
N ALA A 56 21.67 -7.95 -13.39
CA ALA A 56 21.38 -9.07 -12.49
C ALA A 56 20.94 -8.61 -11.09
N VAL A 57 21.56 -7.55 -10.56
CA VAL A 57 21.16 -6.96 -9.27
C VAL A 57 19.75 -6.35 -9.36
N VAL A 58 19.43 -5.69 -10.48
CA VAL A 58 18.09 -5.11 -10.72
C VAL A 58 17.05 -6.22 -10.90
N GLU A 59 17.34 -7.29 -11.64
CA GLU A 59 16.45 -8.45 -11.80
C GLU A 59 16.22 -9.18 -10.47
N ALA A 60 17.21 -9.18 -9.57
CA ALA A 60 17.06 -9.69 -8.20
C ALA A 60 16.18 -8.79 -7.30
N GLY A 61 15.69 -7.66 -7.83
CA GLY A 61 14.78 -6.76 -7.14
C GLY A 61 15.45 -5.64 -6.34
N TYR A 62 16.75 -5.39 -6.56
CA TYR A 62 17.52 -4.34 -5.90
C TYR A 62 17.83 -3.20 -6.87
N GLN A 63 18.23 -2.04 -6.33
CA GLN A 63 18.60 -0.86 -7.13
C GLN A 63 20.10 -0.62 -7.06
N VAL A 64 20.69 -0.14 -8.16
CA VAL A 64 22.13 0.21 -8.25
C VAL A 64 22.26 1.65 -8.70
N GLY A 65 23.12 2.41 -8.02
CA GLY A 65 23.41 3.81 -8.34
C GLY A 65 22.85 4.81 -7.33
N ALA A 66 23.21 6.08 -7.51
CA ALA A 66 22.72 7.18 -6.67
C ALA A 66 21.18 7.24 -6.66
N PRO A 67 20.56 7.65 -5.54
CA PRO A 67 19.10 7.82 -5.49
C PRO A 67 18.69 8.84 -6.56
N GLU A 68 17.94 8.40 -7.54
CA GLU A 68 17.28 9.34 -8.43
C GLU A 68 16.34 10.23 -7.61
N PRO A 69 16.30 11.54 -7.89
CA PRO A 69 15.36 12.43 -7.23
C PRO A 69 13.95 11.87 -7.44
N PHE A 70 13.15 11.90 -6.36
CA PHE A 70 11.80 11.34 -6.39
C PHE A 70 10.97 12.01 -7.48
N ASN A 71 10.60 11.26 -8.51
CA ASN A 71 9.86 11.77 -9.65
C ASN A 71 8.36 11.53 -9.48
N TRP A 72 7.58 12.60 -9.37
CA TRP A 72 6.11 12.58 -9.33
C TRP A 72 5.47 12.49 -10.73
N GLY A 73 6.25 12.55 -11.81
CA GLY A 73 5.77 12.60 -13.17
C GLY A 73 5.46 11.25 -13.83
N ASP A 74 5.61 10.13 -13.13
CA ASP A 74 5.44 8.80 -13.69
C ASP A 74 3.96 8.43 -13.82
N LYS A 75 3.43 8.56 -15.04
CA LYS A 75 2.02 8.29 -15.36
C LYS A 75 1.62 6.82 -15.14
N ALA A 76 2.55 5.87 -15.32
CA ALA A 76 2.26 4.46 -15.10
C ALA A 76 2.02 4.20 -13.61
N VAL A 77 2.87 4.76 -12.74
CA VAL A 77 2.72 4.67 -11.29
C VAL A 77 1.45 5.37 -10.81
N TRP A 78 1.09 6.53 -11.37
CA TRP A 78 -0.19 7.20 -11.06
C TRP A 78 -1.40 6.35 -11.42
N ARG A 79 -1.39 5.70 -12.58
CA ARG A 79 -2.48 4.80 -13.01
C ARG A 79 -2.57 3.59 -12.09
N GLN A 80 -1.44 2.97 -11.73
CA GLN A 80 -1.41 1.82 -10.84
C GLN A 80 -1.89 2.18 -9.44
N SER A 81 -1.42 3.30 -8.88
CA SER A 81 -1.86 3.77 -7.56
C SER A 81 -3.35 4.13 -7.54
N ALA A 82 -3.88 4.71 -8.62
CA ALA A 82 -5.32 4.96 -8.75
C ALA A 82 -6.13 3.65 -8.77
N SER A 83 -5.65 2.62 -9.47
CA SER A 83 -6.30 1.30 -9.48
C SER A 83 -6.33 0.68 -8.09
N ASN A 84 -5.22 0.74 -7.35
CA ASN A 84 -5.15 0.23 -5.98
C ASN A 84 -6.11 1.00 -5.06
N THR A 85 -6.08 2.34 -5.12
CA THR A 85 -6.97 3.20 -4.33
C THR A 85 -8.45 2.92 -4.62
N LYS A 86 -8.80 2.65 -5.88
CA LYS A 86 -10.17 2.29 -6.27
C LYS A 86 -10.67 1.00 -5.58
N TRP A 87 -9.85 -0.04 -5.52
CA TRP A 87 -10.23 -1.29 -4.86
C TRP A 87 -10.38 -1.12 -3.35
N CYS A 88 -9.49 -0.36 -2.71
CA CYS A 88 -9.64 0.01 -1.31
C CYS A 88 -10.94 0.79 -1.08
N LEU A 89 -11.25 1.78 -1.94
CA LEU A 89 -12.48 2.58 -1.83
C LEU A 89 -13.74 1.71 -1.94
N ILE A 90 -13.76 0.73 -2.85
CA ILE A 90 -14.88 -0.20 -2.97
C ILE A 90 -15.06 -1.00 -1.67
N GLY A 91 -13.97 -1.51 -1.10
CA GLY A 91 -14.00 -2.26 0.16
C GLY A 91 -14.51 -1.42 1.32
N CYS A 92 -13.98 -0.20 1.50
CA CYS A 92 -14.40 0.77 2.50
C CYS A 92 -15.88 1.12 2.36
N SER A 93 -16.31 1.45 1.14
CA SER A 93 -17.71 1.83 0.86
C SER A 93 -18.72 0.74 1.19
N ILE A 94 -18.38 -0.52 1.03
CA ILE A 94 -19.29 -1.64 1.38
C ILE A 94 -19.58 -1.64 2.89
N GLY A 95 -18.57 -1.52 3.73
CA GLY A 95 -18.72 -1.54 5.19
C GLY A 95 -19.35 -0.27 5.74
N GLU A 96 -18.86 0.88 5.31
CA GLU A 96 -19.33 2.19 5.76
C GLU A 96 -20.78 2.44 5.34
N PHE A 97 -21.07 2.40 4.04
CA PHE A 97 -22.44 2.65 3.58
C PHE A 97 -23.43 1.55 3.97
N GLY A 98 -22.96 0.31 4.12
CA GLY A 98 -23.79 -0.76 4.69
C GLY A 98 -24.21 -0.46 6.12
N THR A 99 -23.32 0.10 6.93
CA THR A 99 -23.62 0.51 8.31
C THR A 99 -24.54 1.73 8.35
N LEU A 100 -24.27 2.75 7.54
CA LEU A 100 -25.11 3.96 7.45
C LEU A 100 -26.52 3.64 6.92
N ALA A 101 -26.64 2.71 5.98
CA ALA A 101 -27.92 2.22 5.48
C ALA A 101 -28.72 1.50 6.59
N ALA A 102 -28.04 0.67 7.39
CA ALA A 102 -28.66 0.03 8.55
C ALA A 102 -29.15 1.07 9.57
N TYR A 103 -28.35 2.11 9.82
CA TYR A 103 -28.76 3.21 10.71
C TYR A 103 -30.02 3.93 10.22
N SER A 104 -30.09 4.20 8.93
CA SER A 104 -31.31 4.78 8.32
C SER A 104 -32.50 3.85 8.41
N TYR A 105 -32.32 2.55 8.16
CA TYR A 105 -33.39 1.58 8.24
C TYR A 105 -33.97 1.42 9.65
N TYR A 106 -33.12 1.45 10.69
CA TYR A 106 -33.54 1.34 12.10
C TYR A 106 -33.86 2.68 12.75
N ASN A 107 -33.80 3.79 12.03
CA ASN A 107 -33.97 5.17 12.52
C ASN A 107 -33.08 5.45 13.74
N VAL A 108 -31.81 5.11 13.63
CA VAL A 108 -30.82 5.28 14.73
C VAL A 108 -30.59 6.75 15.03
N GLY A 109 -30.53 7.62 14.02
CA GLY A 109 -30.33 9.04 14.17
C GLY A 109 -31.43 9.75 14.97
N ASP A 110 -32.67 9.24 14.92
CA ASP A 110 -33.78 9.78 15.72
C ASP A 110 -33.75 9.32 17.19
N LYS A 111 -33.08 8.21 17.46
CA LYS A 111 -33.00 7.58 18.78
C LYS A 111 -31.75 7.96 19.55
N ILE A 112 -30.67 8.22 18.85
CA ILE A 112 -29.33 8.45 19.41
C ILE A 112 -28.84 9.82 18.92
N GLY A 113 -29.05 10.85 19.73
CA GLY A 113 -28.51 12.21 19.53
C GLY A 113 -27.16 12.40 20.19
N PHE A 114 -26.60 13.60 20.04
CA PHE A 114 -25.27 13.98 20.54
C PHE A 114 -25.06 13.75 22.06
N ASP A 115 -26.09 13.86 22.85
CA ASP A 115 -26.02 13.70 24.32
C ASP A 115 -26.12 12.22 24.75
N HIS A 116 -26.34 11.31 23.80
CA HIS A 116 -26.53 9.91 24.11
C HIS A 116 -25.17 9.21 24.29
N VAL A 117 -25.03 8.37 25.33
CA VAL A 117 -23.78 7.66 25.67
C VAL A 117 -23.24 6.79 24.51
N TYR A 118 -24.10 6.29 23.64
CA TYR A 118 -23.70 5.48 22.47
C TYR A 118 -23.46 6.30 21.21
N TYR A 119 -23.57 7.62 21.23
CA TYR A 119 -23.37 8.43 20.03
C TYR A 119 -21.97 8.25 19.41
N TYR A 120 -20.91 8.44 20.19
CA TYR A 120 -19.52 8.27 19.70
C TYR A 120 -19.19 6.86 19.22
N PRO A 121 -19.56 5.77 19.94
CA PRO A 121 -19.45 4.41 19.42
C PRO A 121 -20.16 4.19 18.08
N MET A 122 -21.37 4.73 17.91
CA MET A 122 -22.12 4.61 16.66
C MET A 122 -21.53 5.45 15.54
N LEU A 123 -20.92 6.58 15.83
CA LEU A 123 -20.22 7.42 14.87
C LEU A 123 -18.96 6.72 14.30
N ILE A 124 -18.25 5.95 15.14
CA ILE A 124 -17.01 5.27 14.73
C ILE A 124 -17.28 3.91 14.07
N LEU A 125 -18.42 3.31 14.29
CA LEU A 125 -18.74 1.96 13.79
C LEU A 125 -18.70 1.84 12.25
N PRO A 126 -19.22 2.80 11.45
CA PRO A 126 -19.10 2.78 9.99
C PRO A 126 -17.64 2.70 9.53
N LEU A 127 -16.77 3.53 10.11
CA LEU A 127 -15.32 3.56 9.83
C LEU A 127 -14.67 2.19 10.12
N ILE A 128 -14.98 1.58 11.28
CA ILE A 128 -14.42 0.26 11.63
C ILE A 128 -14.90 -0.80 10.64
N ASN A 129 -16.18 -0.81 10.29
CA ASN A 129 -16.74 -1.76 9.32
C ASN A 129 -16.14 -1.56 7.93
N GLY A 130 -15.93 -0.31 7.50
CA GLY A 130 -15.23 0.02 6.24
C GLY A 130 -13.82 -0.54 6.21
N LEU A 131 -13.03 -0.33 7.27
CA LEU A 131 -11.68 -0.90 7.38
C LEU A 131 -11.71 -2.44 7.32
N ILE A 132 -12.61 -3.10 8.05
CA ILE A 132 -12.72 -4.56 8.07
C ILE A 132 -13.05 -5.09 6.67
N THR A 133 -14.08 -4.53 6.02
CA THR A 133 -14.50 -4.98 4.68
C THR A 133 -13.44 -4.71 3.62
N SER A 134 -12.70 -3.62 3.72
CA SER A 134 -11.60 -3.30 2.81
C SER A 134 -10.45 -4.29 2.95
N VAL A 135 -10.02 -4.60 4.18
CA VAL A 135 -8.97 -5.60 4.45
C VAL A 135 -9.40 -6.99 3.97
N LEU A 136 -10.66 -7.38 4.20
CA LEU A 136 -11.19 -8.66 3.74
C LEU A 136 -11.24 -8.74 2.21
N LEU A 137 -11.69 -7.69 1.54
CA LEU A 137 -11.73 -7.64 0.07
C LEU A 137 -10.32 -7.74 -0.51
N GLU A 138 -9.38 -6.97 0.02
CA GLU A 138 -7.98 -6.98 -0.46
C GLU A 138 -7.31 -8.33 -0.20
N THR A 139 -7.53 -8.92 0.97
CA THR A 139 -7.07 -10.28 1.28
C THR A 139 -7.62 -11.29 0.28
N GLY A 140 -8.91 -11.20 -0.04
CA GLY A 140 -9.55 -12.08 -1.03
C GLY A 140 -8.97 -11.93 -2.44
N ILE A 141 -8.64 -10.70 -2.85
CA ILE A 141 -7.99 -10.45 -4.15
C ILE A 141 -6.58 -11.04 -4.17
N LEU A 142 -5.78 -10.86 -3.10
CA LEU A 142 -4.44 -11.43 -2.98
C LEU A 142 -4.45 -12.97 -2.95
N MET A 143 -5.45 -13.58 -2.33
CA MET A 143 -5.62 -15.05 -2.37
C MET A 143 -5.89 -15.58 -3.78
N LYS A 144 -6.57 -14.81 -4.64
CA LYS A 144 -6.71 -15.17 -6.07
C LYS A 144 -5.36 -15.25 -6.79
N SER A 145 -4.34 -14.54 -6.31
CA SER A 145 -2.96 -14.57 -6.82
C SER A 145 -2.14 -15.71 -6.24
N GLN A 146 -2.79 -16.77 -5.74
CA GLN A 146 -2.16 -17.97 -5.16
C GLN A 146 -1.40 -17.75 -3.83
N MET A 147 -1.69 -16.66 -3.12
CA MET A 147 -1.18 -16.46 -1.77
C MET A 147 -2.05 -17.22 -0.76
N ASP A 148 -1.43 -17.81 0.26
CA ASP A 148 -2.19 -18.34 1.41
C ASP A 148 -2.80 -17.22 2.25
N PHE A 149 -3.86 -17.53 2.98
CA PHE A 149 -4.62 -16.54 3.76
C PHE A 149 -3.75 -15.72 4.73
N SER A 150 -2.83 -16.38 5.46
CA SER A 150 -1.99 -15.70 6.46
C SER A 150 -1.07 -14.65 5.83
N ASN A 151 -0.45 -14.98 4.68
CA ASN A 151 0.42 -14.06 3.97
C ASN A 151 -0.37 -12.99 3.25
N ALA A 152 -1.53 -13.31 2.65
CA ALA A 152 -2.42 -12.35 2.03
C ALA A 152 -2.92 -11.32 3.05
N PHE A 153 -3.38 -11.76 4.23
CA PHE A 153 -3.84 -10.88 5.30
C PHE A 153 -2.73 -9.98 5.85
N LYS A 154 -1.54 -10.53 6.14
CA LYS A 154 -0.39 -9.73 6.59
C LYS A 154 0.04 -8.70 5.54
N THR A 155 -0.05 -9.06 4.28
CA THR A 155 0.28 -8.17 3.16
C THR A 155 -0.75 -7.05 3.06
N ALA A 156 -2.03 -7.35 3.08
CA ALA A 156 -3.12 -6.36 3.09
C ALA A 156 -2.96 -5.37 4.26
N MET A 157 -2.80 -5.88 5.48
CA MET A 157 -2.59 -5.04 6.67
C MET A 157 -1.30 -4.20 6.59
N GLY A 158 -0.18 -4.80 6.22
CA GLY A 158 1.12 -4.10 6.20
C GLY A 158 1.25 -3.10 5.04
N MET A 159 0.53 -3.32 3.95
CA MET A 159 0.68 -2.52 2.74
C MET A 159 -0.37 -1.43 2.59
N SER A 160 -1.61 -1.65 2.95
CA SER A 160 -2.72 -0.76 2.61
C SER A 160 -3.37 -0.08 3.80
N PHE A 161 -3.14 -0.57 5.02
CA PHE A 161 -3.85 -0.10 6.21
C PHE A 161 -3.80 1.43 6.42
N ILE A 162 -2.63 2.07 6.23
CA ILE A 162 -2.51 3.53 6.39
C ILE A 162 -3.34 4.25 5.32
N GLY A 163 -3.29 3.79 4.07
CA GLY A 163 -4.09 4.37 2.99
C GLY A 163 -5.60 4.20 3.22
N MET A 164 -6.02 3.03 3.71
CA MET A 164 -7.41 2.74 4.09
C MET A 164 -7.87 3.66 5.24
N LEU A 165 -7.07 3.79 6.29
CA LEU A 165 -7.38 4.65 7.42
C LEU A 165 -7.50 6.12 7.02
N MET A 166 -6.59 6.61 6.17
CA MET A 166 -6.69 7.98 5.62
C MET A 166 -7.97 8.18 4.82
N MET A 167 -8.38 7.18 4.05
CA MET A 167 -9.60 7.19 3.25
C MET A 167 -10.83 7.29 4.14
N GLU A 168 -10.95 6.39 5.12
CA GLU A 168 -12.08 6.35 6.06
C GLU A 168 -12.22 7.64 6.87
N ILE A 169 -11.11 8.16 7.39
CA ILE A 169 -11.13 9.45 8.12
C ILE A 169 -11.62 10.58 7.20
N ALA A 170 -11.20 10.58 5.94
CA ALA A 170 -11.59 11.61 4.99
C ALA A 170 -13.07 11.51 4.59
N MET A 171 -13.60 10.29 4.44
CA MET A 171 -15.00 10.04 4.15
C MET A 171 -15.88 10.41 5.34
N GLU A 172 -15.54 9.94 6.54
CA GLU A 172 -16.26 10.28 7.78
C GLU A 172 -16.26 11.79 8.08
N ALA A 173 -15.10 12.46 7.92
CA ALA A 173 -15.03 13.92 8.08
C ALA A 173 -15.92 14.64 7.06
N THR A 174 -16.02 14.13 5.84
CA THR A 174 -16.89 14.69 4.81
C THR A 174 -18.36 14.49 5.19
N ASP A 175 -18.74 13.31 5.66
CA ASP A 175 -20.09 13.02 6.13
C ASP A 175 -20.48 13.93 7.30
N LEU A 176 -19.62 14.05 8.30
CA LEU A 176 -19.83 14.95 9.45
C LEU A 176 -20.07 16.42 9.04
N LEU A 177 -19.34 16.90 8.05
CA LEU A 177 -19.51 18.28 7.55
C LEU A 177 -20.85 18.47 6.84
N PHE A 178 -21.38 17.45 6.17
CA PHE A 178 -22.65 17.51 5.44
C PHE A 178 -23.86 17.24 6.32
N THR A 179 -23.74 16.29 7.25
CA THR A 179 -24.85 15.85 8.11
C THR A 179 -24.91 16.61 9.44
N GLY A 180 -23.84 17.35 9.79
CA GLY A 180 -23.69 17.94 11.11
C GLY A 180 -23.58 16.87 12.22
N GLY A 181 -23.19 15.63 11.86
CA GLY A 181 -23.07 14.50 12.79
C GLY A 181 -24.37 13.73 13.03
N GLN A 182 -25.39 13.89 12.20
CA GLN A 182 -26.60 13.08 12.27
C GLN A 182 -26.28 11.66 11.80
N LEU A 183 -26.57 10.65 12.64
CA LEU A 183 -26.34 9.24 12.32
C LEU A 183 -27.33 8.74 11.26
N GLY A 184 -26.83 8.30 10.12
CA GLY A 184 -27.63 7.76 9.04
C GLY A 184 -27.04 8.05 7.66
N MET A 185 -27.64 7.49 6.61
CA MET A 185 -27.17 7.69 5.25
C MET A 185 -27.68 8.99 4.65
N ASN A 186 -26.78 9.87 4.23
CA ASN A 186 -27.08 11.06 3.46
C ASN A 186 -26.66 10.85 1.99
N TYR A 187 -27.63 10.61 1.12
CA TYR A 187 -27.39 10.36 -0.31
C TYR A 187 -26.71 11.51 -1.05
N TYR A 188 -26.85 12.74 -0.58
CA TYR A 188 -26.21 13.91 -1.18
C TYR A 188 -24.73 14.04 -0.80
N ALA A 189 -24.33 13.47 0.34
CA ALA A 189 -22.94 13.46 0.78
C ALA A 189 -22.10 12.39 0.05
N ILE A 190 -22.70 11.26 -0.36
CA ILE A 190 -22.02 10.11 -0.93
C ILE A 190 -21.07 10.47 -2.09
N PRO A 191 -21.47 11.21 -3.12
CA PRO A 191 -20.57 11.53 -4.23
C PRO A 191 -19.31 12.29 -3.78
N LEU A 192 -19.44 13.20 -2.81
CA LEU A 192 -18.32 13.95 -2.28
C LEU A 192 -17.46 13.09 -1.34
N MET A 193 -18.05 12.27 -0.50
CA MET A 193 -17.33 11.29 0.34
C MET A 193 -16.45 10.38 -0.53
N LEU A 194 -16.98 9.82 -1.60
CA LEU A 194 -16.24 8.97 -2.55
C LEU A 194 -15.11 9.74 -3.23
N LEU A 195 -15.35 10.98 -3.66
CA LEU A 195 -14.33 11.81 -4.30
C LEU A 195 -13.18 12.14 -3.33
N VAL A 196 -13.51 12.62 -2.13
CA VAL A 196 -12.52 12.98 -1.11
C VAL A 196 -11.80 11.74 -0.61
N GLY A 197 -12.53 10.64 -0.36
CA GLY A 197 -11.98 9.34 0.02
C GLY A 197 -11.01 8.76 -1.01
N PHE A 198 -11.25 8.98 -2.30
CA PHE A 198 -10.32 8.59 -3.36
C PHE A 198 -9.08 9.48 -3.42
N LEU A 199 -9.27 10.81 -3.42
CA LEU A 199 -8.19 11.77 -3.64
C LEU A 199 -7.20 11.83 -2.49
N THR A 200 -7.66 11.64 -1.24
CA THR A 200 -6.82 11.76 -0.04
C THR A 200 -5.69 10.72 0.03
N PRO A 201 -5.93 9.40 -0.10
CA PRO A 201 -4.85 8.41 -0.06
C PRO A 201 -4.09 8.25 -1.38
N TRP A 202 -4.60 8.74 -2.50
CA TRP A 202 -4.02 8.52 -3.82
C TRP A 202 -2.57 9.00 -3.95
N PRO A 203 -2.17 10.23 -3.52
CA PRO A 203 -0.77 10.66 -3.53
C PRO A 203 0.12 9.83 -2.59
N TYR A 204 -0.40 9.42 -1.43
CA TYR A 204 0.30 8.53 -0.52
C TYR A 204 0.56 7.15 -1.15
N ASN A 205 -0.44 6.58 -1.82
CA ASN A 205 -0.31 5.30 -2.53
C ASN A 205 0.69 5.41 -3.69
N TYR A 206 0.72 6.54 -4.40
CA TYR A 206 1.76 6.82 -5.41
C TYR A 206 3.16 6.82 -4.81
N TRP A 207 3.37 7.62 -3.74
CA TRP A 207 4.65 7.71 -3.06
C TRP A 207 5.14 6.34 -2.59
N ARG A 208 4.25 5.58 -2.00
CA ARG A 208 4.55 4.26 -1.47
C ARG A 208 4.91 3.26 -2.57
N LEU A 209 4.15 3.23 -3.65
CA LEU A 209 4.40 2.38 -4.81
C LEU A 209 5.76 2.70 -5.45
N LYS A 210 6.08 3.98 -5.61
CA LYS A 210 7.36 4.44 -6.15
C LYS A 210 8.54 4.11 -5.24
N LYS A 211 8.36 4.20 -3.92
CA LYS A 211 9.43 3.98 -2.94
C LYS A 211 9.73 2.50 -2.71
N TYR A 212 8.71 1.67 -2.64
CA TYR A 212 8.86 0.27 -2.22
C TYR A 212 8.64 -0.74 -3.36
N GLY A 213 8.23 -0.30 -4.54
CA GLY A 213 8.00 -1.16 -5.70
C GLY A 213 6.91 -2.21 -5.52
N LYS A 214 6.10 -2.10 -4.47
CA LYS A 214 5.07 -3.08 -4.11
C LYS A 214 3.70 -2.54 -4.51
N ALA A 215 3.11 -3.13 -5.55
CA ALA A 215 1.70 -2.98 -5.85
C ALA A 215 0.89 -3.91 -4.94
N CYS A 216 -0.32 -3.48 -4.56
CA CYS A 216 -1.25 -4.35 -3.83
C CYS A 216 -1.87 -5.42 -4.74
N HIS A 217 -1.82 -5.22 -6.07
CA HIS A 217 -2.42 -6.12 -7.08
C HIS A 217 -1.56 -6.14 -8.34
#